data_d4d981152761c9ad9a6f9480296145e1
#
_entry.id   d4d981152761c9ad9a6f9480296145e1
#
_cell.length_a   1.000
_cell.length_b   1.000
_cell.length_c   1.000
_cell.angle_alpha   90.00
_cell.angle_beta   90.00
_cell.angle_gamma   90.00
#
_symmetry.space_group_name_H-M   'P 1'
#
loop_
_entity.id
_entity.type
_entity.pdbx_description
1 polymer ?
#
loop_
_entity_poly.entity_id
_entity_poly.type
_entity_poly.pdbx_seq_one_letter_code
_entity_poly.pdbx_strand_id
1 'polypeptide(L)'
;MAILIDENTTLLVQGITGSFGARHASLSLAYGTKLVAGVTPGKGGQKFENIVPIFNTVSKAVNETGATASAIFVPPPFAADAILEAADAGVELIVCITEGIPVMDMMRVKEALRGSKSRLVGPNCPGLVTPGLGEKSHGGCRIGIAPGYIHKRGNVGVVSRSGTLTYEAVFQLTQLGYGQSTCVGIGGDPINGTNHLEVLDMFNNDPETEAIIMIGEIGGNAEVDAARWAQQHCKKPIAGFIAGATAPPGRRMGHAGAIVGGEEDTAQAKKRILAECGIAVAETPSDMAKTLLERWGK
;
A
#
# COMPACT_ATOMS: atom_id res chain seq x y z
N MET A 1 -12.41 -8.52 10.22
CA MET A 1 -12.42 -7.99 8.82
C MET A 1 -11.09 -7.30 8.60
N ALA A 2 -10.54 -7.36 7.43
CA ALA A 2 -9.36 -6.60 7.06
C ALA A 2 -9.79 -5.32 6.33
N ILE A 3 -8.91 -4.35 6.17
CA ILE A 3 -9.20 -3.17 5.36
C ILE A 3 -8.74 -3.39 3.92
N LEU A 4 -9.49 -2.85 2.95
CA LEU A 4 -9.20 -2.82 1.51
C LEU A 4 -9.18 -4.19 0.81
N ILE A 5 -8.54 -5.20 1.38
CA ILE A 5 -8.40 -6.54 0.79
C ILE A 5 -8.55 -7.64 1.84
N ASP A 6 -9.16 -8.75 1.45
CA ASP A 6 -9.33 -9.95 2.27
C ASP A 6 -9.21 -11.23 1.41
N GLU A 7 -9.50 -12.39 2.00
CA GLU A 7 -9.50 -13.69 1.33
C GLU A 7 -10.54 -13.82 0.21
N ASN A 8 -11.50 -12.89 0.10
CA ASN A 8 -12.53 -12.88 -0.93
C ASN A 8 -12.20 -11.97 -2.11
N THR A 9 -11.20 -11.10 -1.96
CA THR A 9 -10.76 -10.18 -2.99
C THR A 9 -10.33 -10.95 -4.26
N THR A 10 -10.97 -10.64 -5.38
CA THR A 10 -10.64 -11.22 -6.70
C THR A 10 -9.76 -10.26 -7.48
N LEU A 11 -8.54 -10.72 -7.79
CA LEU A 11 -7.50 -9.90 -8.39
C LEU A 11 -7.40 -10.11 -9.91
N LEU A 12 -7.28 -9.02 -10.67
CA LEU A 12 -6.72 -9.02 -12.00
C LEU A 12 -5.34 -8.34 -12.02
N VAL A 13 -4.46 -8.73 -12.93
CA VAL A 13 -3.12 -8.13 -13.08
C VAL A 13 -2.96 -7.55 -14.48
N GLN A 14 -2.79 -6.24 -14.57
CA GLN A 14 -2.44 -5.55 -15.81
C GLN A 14 -0.92 -5.62 -16.03
N GLY A 15 -0.51 -6.02 -17.23
CA GLY A 15 0.89 -6.28 -17.56
C GLY A 15 1.38 -7.67 -17.09
N ILE A 16 0.47 -8.64 -16.93
CA ILE A 16 0.77 -9.99 -16.41
C ILE A 16 1.81 -10.75 -17.24
N THR A 17 1.94 -10.46 -18.53
CA THR A 17 2.91 -11.13 -19.42
C THR A 17 4.30 -10.51 -19.39
N GLY A 18 4.48 -9.36 -18.76
CA GLY A 18 5.78 -8.77 -18.49
C GLY A 18 6.51 -9.53 -17.38
N SER A 19 7.85 -9.59 -17.43
CA SER A 19 8.64 -10.37 -16.48
C SER A 19 8.36 -10.01 -15.01
N PHE A 20 8.16 -8.73 -14.71
CA PHE A 20 7.87 -8.24 -13.36
C PHE A 20 6.44 -8.57 -12.93
N GLY A 21 5.44 -8.29 -13.79
CA GLY A 21 4.04 -8.64 -13.53
C GLY A 21 3.85 -10.16 -13.38
N ALA A 22 4.45 -10.96 -14.26
CA ALA A 22 4.40 -12.42 -14.19
C ALA A 22 4.95 -12.97 -12.86
N ARG A 23 6.15 -12.50 -12.47
CA ARG A 23 6.78 -12.93 -11.21
C ARG A 23 5.89 -12.65 -10.00
N HIS A 24 5.33 -11.46 -9.90
CA HIS A 24 4.51 -11.08 -8.75
C HIS A 24 3.11 -11.68 -8.78
N ALA A 25 2.55 -11.95 -9.96
CA ALA A 25 1.33 -12.73 -10.14
C ALA A 25 1.50 -14.17 -9.62
N SER A 26 2.60 -14.87 -9.99
CA SER A 26 2.93 -16.21 -9.47
C SER A 26 3.06 -16.21 -7.95
N LEU A 27 3.76 -15.22 -7.38
CA LEU A 27 3.90 -15.11 -5.92
C LEU A 27 2.57 -14.82 -5.21
N SER A 28 1.65 -14.09 -5.84
CA SER A 28 0.31 -13.85 -5.29
C SER A 28 -0.54 -15.13 -5.34
N LEU A 29 -0.49 -15.90 -6.42
CA LEU A 29 -1.11 -17.23 -6.51
C LEU A 29 -0.58 -18.18 -5.43
N ALA A 30 0.74 -18.27 -5.28
CA ALA A 30 1.38 -19.10 -4.27
C ALA A 30 1.04 -18.68 -2.83
N TYR A 31 0.71 -17.41 -2.61
CA TYR A 31 0.23 -16.89 -1.32
C TYR A 31 -1.22 -17.25 -1.02
N GLY A 32 -2.00 -17.63 -2.03
CA GLY A 32 -3.41 -17.95 -1.91
C GLY A 32 -4.36 -16.83 -2.36
N THR A 33 -3.82 -15.75 -2.97
CA THR A 33 -4.65 -14.68 -3.55
C THR A 33 -5.48 -15.23 -4.72
N LYS A 34 -6.76 -14.89 -4.76
CA LYS A 34 -7.67 -15.26 -5.85
C LYS A 34 -7.37 -14.46 -7.11
N LEU A 35 -6.29 -14.82 -7.83
CA LEU A 35 -5.95 -14.22 -9.10
C LEU A 35 -6.84 -14.82 -10.19
N VAL A 36 -7.79 -14.05 -10.70
CA VAL A 36 -8.84 -14.54 -11.61
C VAL A 36 -8.62 -14.12 -13.07
N ALA A 37 -7.81 -13.11 -13.32
CA ALA A 37 -7.55 -12.59 -14.67
C ALA A 37 -6.17 -11.96 -14.82
N GLY A 38 -5.62 -12.03 -16.03
CA GLY A 38 -4.54 -11.16 -16.49
C GLY A 38 -5.03 -10.26 -17.62
N VAL A 39 -4.44 -9.08 -17.74
CA VAL A 39 -4.72 -8.17 -18.85
C VAL A 39 -3.41 -7.78 -19.53
N THR A 40 -3.34 -8.04 -20.83
CA THR A 40 -2.27 -7.58 -21.72
C THR A 40 -2.83 -7.44 -23.12
N PRO A 41 -2.88 -6.23 -23.70
CA PRO A 41 -3.37 -6.01 -25.06
C PRO A 41 -2.65 -6.90 -26.08
N GLY A 42 -3.40 -7.53 -26.98
CA GLY A 42 -2.87 -8.44 -28.01
C GLY A 42 -2.52 -9.87 -27.50
N LYS A 43 -2.75 -10.17 -26.21
CA LYS A 43 -2.50 -11.50 -25.62
C LYS A 43 -3.77 -12.21 -25.16
N GLY A 44 -4.95 -11.63 -25.44
CA GLY A 44 -6.24 -12.23 -25.08
C GLY A 44 -6.39 -13.64 -25.65
N GLY A 45 -7.03 -14.54 -24.87
CA GLY A 45 -7.19 -15.94 -25.19
C GLY A 45 -6.05 -16.84 -24.74
N GLN A 46 -4.90 -16.31 -24.34
CA GLN A 46 -3.83 -17.06 -23.70
C GLN A 46 -4.14 -17.30 -22.22
N LYS A 47 -3.34 -18.16 -21.57
CA LYS A 47 -3.42 -18.39 -20.13
C LYS A 47 -2.06 -18.17 -19.47
N PHE A 48 -2.07 -17.48 -18.34
CA PHE A 48 -0.91 -17.39 -17.45
C PHE A 48 -0.86 -18.66 -16.57
N GLU A 49 0.31 -19.30 -16.48
CA GLU A 49 0.53 -20.59 -15.78
C GLU A 49 -0.51 -21.67 -16.12
N ASN A 50 -1.06 -21.67 -17.33
CA ASN A 50 -2.10 -22.56 -17.84
C ASN A 50 -3.45 -22.51 -17.09
N ILE A 51 -3.61 -21.63 -16.11
CA ILE A 51 -4.81 -21.53 -15.27
C ILE A 51 -5.52 -20.19 -15.38
N VAL A 52 -4.81 -19.06 -15.32
CA VAL A 52 -5.41 -17.72 -15.30
C VAL A 52 -5.63 -17.19 -16.72
N PRO A 53 -6.87 -16.90 -17.13
CA PRO A 53 -7.15 -16.37 -18.46
C PRO A 53 -6.56 -14.95 -18.62
N ILE A 54 -6.06 -14.68 -19.85
CA ILE A 54 -5.57 -13.35 -20.23
C ILE A 54 -6.56 -12.69 -21.17
N PHE A 55 -6.85 -11.42 -20.92
CA PHE A 55 -7.75 -10.58 -21.68
C PHE A 55 -7.02 -9.43 -22.34
N ASN A 56 -7.63 -8.85 -23.40
CA ASN A 56 -7.08 -7.67 -24.07
C ASN A 56 -7.45 -6.37 -23.34
N THR A 57 -8.54 -6.36 -22.56
CA THR A 57 -9.04 -5.17 -21.85
C THR A 57 -9.50 -5.54 -20.44
N VAL A 58 -9.44 -4.54 -19.54
CA VAL A 58 -9.93 -4.69 -18.16
C VAL A 58 -11.44 -4.91 -18.14
N SER A 59 -12.21 -4.16 -18.93
CA SER A 59 -13.66 -4.31 -19.00
C SER A 59 -14.08 -5.75 -19.32
N LYS A 60 -13.41 -6.40 -20.30
CA LYS A 60 -13.69 -7.80 -20.63
C LYS A 60 -13.32 -8.73 -19.48
N ALA A 61 -12.18 -8.50 -18.83
CA ALA A 61 -11.73 -9.30 -17.68
C ALA A 61 -12.74 -9.21 -16.53
N VAL A 62 -13.18 -8.01 -16.15
CA VAL A 62 -14.17 -7.79 -15.08
C VAL A 62 -15.49 -8.45 -15.39
N ASN A 63 -16.01 -8.28 -16.62
CA ASN A 63 -17.30 -8.85 -17.04
C ASN A 63 -17.30 -10.39 -17.01
N GLU A 64 -16.17 -11.03 -17.32
CA GLU A 64 -16.09 -12.50 -17.37
C GLU A 64 -15.71 -13.14 -16.02
N THR A 65 -15.02 -12.39 -15.13
CA THR A 65 -14.43 -12.98 -13.91
C THR A 65 -14.94 -12.37 -12.61
N GLY A 66 -15.58 -11.19 -12.66
CA GLY A 66 -16.00 -10.48 -11.47
C GLY A 66 -14.83 -9.94 -10.64
N ALA A 67 -13.68 -9.61 -11.27
CA ALA A 67 -12.53 -9.07 -10.56
C ALA A 67 -12.87 -7.75 -9.85
N THR A 68 -12.56 -7.65 -8.56
CA THR A 68 -12.82 -6.48 -7.71
C THR A 68 -11.59 -5.61 -7.49
N ALA A 69 -10.39 -6.17 -7.69
CA ALA A 69 -9.13 -5.46 -7.54
C ALA A 69 -8.24 -5.60 -8.79
N SER A 70 -7.46 -4.55 -9.09
CA SER A 70 -6.47 -4.53 -10.16
C SER A 70 -5.09 -4.20 -9.63
N ALA A 71 -4.06 -5.01 -9.96
CA ALA A 71 -2.66 -4.67 -9.76
C ALA A 71 -2.02 -4.23 -11.09
N ILE A 72 -1.37 -3.07 -11.10
CA ILE A 72 -0.81 -2.47 -12.31
C ILE A 72 0.72 -2.57 -12.29
N PHE A 73 1.26 -3.29 -13.30
CA PHE A 73 2.70 -3.50 -13.53
C PHE A 73 3.12 -3.03 -14.92
N VAL A 74 2.32 -2.20 -15.55
CA VAL A 74 2.66 -1.66 -16.89
C VAL A 74 3.74 -0.58 -16.80
N PRO A 75 4.50 -0.33 -17.88
CA PRO A 75 5.51 0.73 -17.88
C PRO A 75 4.92 2.13 -17.61
N PRO A 76 5.71 3.07 -17.04
CA PRO A 76 5.24 4.38 -16.60
C PRO A 76 4.42 5.18 -17.63
N PRO A 77 4.78 5.22 -18.94
CA PRO A 77 4.01 5.97 -19.93
C PRO A 77 2.57 5.48 -20.14
N PHE A 78 2.26 4.24 -19.73
CA PHE A 78 0.95 3.61 -19.91
C PHE A 78 0.19 3.42 -18.60
N ALA A 79 0.81 3.72 -17.46
CA ALA A 79 0.23 3.39 -16.15
C ALA A 79 -0.99 4.25 -15.82
N ALA A 80 -0.99 5.53 -16.22
CA ALA A 80 -2.16 6.40 -16.04
C ALA A 80 -3.37 5.87 -16.81
N ASP A 81 -3.20 5.49 -18.08
CA ASP A 81 -4.27 4.88 -18.89
C ASP A 81 -4.76 3.57 -18.27
N ALA A 82 -3.85 2.75 -17.74
CA ALA A 82 -4.20 1.50 -17.08
C ALA A 82 -5.02 1.72 -15.78
N ILE A 83 -4.74 2.79 -15.03
CA ILE A 83 -5.54 3.20 -13.88
C ILE A 83 -6.95 3.61 -14.31
N LEU A 84 -7.05 4.47 -15.34
CA LEU A 84 -8.33 4.96 -15.85
C LEU A 84 -9.17 3.83 -16.45
N GLU A 85 -8.55 2.91 -17.22
CA GLU A 85 -9.23 1.73 -17.76
C GLU A 85 -9.82 0.85 -16.64
N ALA A 86 -9.08 0.67 -15.54
CA ALA A 86 -9.59 -0.10 -14.40
C ALA A 86 -10.77 0.61 -13.71
N ALA A 87 -10.70 1.93 -13.56
CA ALA A 87 -11.79 2.72 -13.00
C ALA A 87 -13.04 2.71 -13.88
N ASP A 88 -12.88 2.88 -15.19
CA ASP A 88 -13.98 2.84 -16.16
C ASP A 88 -14.64 1.45 -16.23
N ALA A 89 -13.87 0.40 -15.98
CA ALA A 89 -14.38 -0.97 -15.88
C ALA A 89 -15.09 -1.27 -14.55
N GLY A 90 -15.12 -0.32 -13.59
CA GLY A 90 -15.78 -0.48 -12.29
C GLY A 90 -14.99 -1.26 -11.25
N VAL A 91 -13.67 -1.39 -11.42
CA VAL A 91 -12.80 -2.02 -10.42
C VAL A 91 -12.81 -1.18 -9.13
N GLU A 92 -13.12 -1.80 -7.99
CA GLU A 92 -13.26 -1.09 -6.71
C GLU A 92 -11.90 -0.66 -6.12
N LEU A 93 -10.88 -1.51 -6.22
CA LEU A 93 -9.53 -1.25 -5.73
C LEU A 93 -8.49 -1.33 -6.85
N ILE A 94 -7.78 -0.24 -7.07
CA ILE A 94 -6.70 -0.14 -8.05
C ILE A 94 -5.38 0.04 -7.32
N VAL A 95 -4.44 -0.87 -7.52
CA VAL A 95 -3.11 -0.86 -6.87
C VAL A 95 -2.05 -0.65 -7.95
N CYS A 96 -1.49 0.56 -8.01
CA CYS A 96 -0.48 0.90 -8.99
C CYS A 96 0.93 0.76 -8.41
N ILE A 97 1.65 -0.27 -8.87
CA ILE A 97 3.02 -0.55 -8.42
C ILE A 97 4.04 0.33 -9.15
N THR A 98 3.72 0.70 -10.37
CA THR A 98 4.62 1.42 -11.28
C THR A 98 5.14 2.73 -10.66
N GLU A 99 6.45 2.90 -10.72
CA GLU A 99 7.18 4.12 -10.39
C GLU A 99 7.45 4.96 -11.65
N GLY A 100 7.58 6.29 -11.50
CA GLY A 100 7.99 7.18 -12.57
C GLY A 100 6.87 7.63 -13.51
N ILE A 101 5.63 7.56 -13.08
CA ILE A 101 4.50 8.12 -13.83
C ILE A 101 4.63 9.66 -13.81
N PRO A 102 4.49 10.34 -14.96
CA PRO A 102 4.56 11.80 -15.00
C PRO A 102 3.52 12.45 -14.05
N VAL A 103 3.93 13.47 -13.31
CA VAL A 103 3.07 14.17 -12.34
C VAL A 103 1.78 14.68 -12.99
N MET A 104 1.86 15.22 -14.21
CA MET A 104 0.68 15.72 -14.94
C MET A 104 -0.31 14.61 -15.27
N ASP A 105 0.16 13.40 -15.56
CA ASP A 105 -0.70 12.25 -15.83
C ASP A 105 -1.40 11.81 -14.53
N MET A 106 -0.68 11.80 -13.40
CA MET A 106 -1.29 11.50 -12.11
C MET A 106 -2.29 12.58 -11.63
N MET A 107 -2.08 13.85 -11.99
CA MET A 107 -3.08 14.91 -11.75
C MET A 107 -4.36 14.64 -12.54
N ARG A 108 -4.27 14.22 -13.80
CA ARG A 108 -5.43 13.82 -14.62
C ARG A 108 -6.15 12.61 -14.04
N VAL A 109 -5.38 11.59 -13.63
CA VAL A 109 -5.93 10.42 -12.94
C VAL A 109 -6.69 10.82 -11.69
N LYS A 110 -6.09 11.66 -10.83
CA LYS A 110 -6.74 12.08 -9.58
C LYS A 110 -8.02 12.87 -9.81
N GLU A 111 -8.04 13.73 -10.84
CA GLU A 111 -9.26 14.44 -11.23
C GLU A 111 -10.35 13.48 -11.76
N ALA A 112 -9.99 12.55 -12.63
CA ALA A 112 -10.93 11.57 -13.18
C ALA A 112 -11.51 10.63 -12.11
N LEU A 113 -10.72 10.31 -11.07
CA LEU A 113 -11.18 9.49 -9.94
C LEU A 113 -12.02 10.27 -8.92
N ARG A 114 -12.16 11.59 -9.06
CA ARG A 114 -12.97 12.40 -8.15
C ARG A 114 -14.45 11.98 -8.25
N GLY A 115 -14.99 11.49 -7.13
CA GLY A 115 -16.36 10.96 -7.07
C GLY A 115 -16.54 9.56 -7.66
N SER A 116 -15.47 8.93 -8.15
CA SER A 116 -15.48 7.51 -8.54
C SER A 116 -15.66 6.60 -7.31
N LYS A 117 -16.20 5.41 -7.54
CA LYS A 117 -16.24 4.34 -6.53
C LYS A 117 -14.89 3.64 -6.40
N SER A 118 -14.00 3.80 -7.38
CA SER A 118 -12.67 3.18 -7.39
C SER A 118 -11.73 3.90 -6.44
N ARG A 119 -11.05 3.15 -5.60
CA ARG A 119 -9.96 3.63 -4.74
C ARG A 119 -8.62 3.29 -5.36
N LEU A 120 -7.75 4.28 -5.47
CA LEU A 120 -6.37 4.08 -5.93
C LEU A 120 -5.41 4.01 -4.74
N VAL A 121 -4.54 2.99 -4.71
CA VAL A 121 -3.37 2.89 -3.83
C VAL A 121 -2.11 2.95 -4.70
N GLY A 122 -1.15 3.76 -4.31
CA GLY A 122 0.00 4.12 -5.15
C GLY A 122 -0.26 5.42 -5.93
N PRO A 123 0.54 5.71 -6.97
CA PRO A 123 1.59 4.86 -7.59
C PRO A 123 2.86 4.72 -6.75
N ASN A 124 3.87 4.03 -7.31
CA ASN A 124 5.15 3.80 -6.65
C ASN A 124 4.99 3.19 -5.27
N CYS A 125 4.23 2.12 -5.16
CA CYS A 125 3.89 1.47 -3.90
C CYS A 125 4.26 -0.02 -3.89
N PRO A 126 4.50 -0.62 -2.71
CA PRO A 126 4.76 -2.04 -2.60
C PRO A 126 3.48 -2.88 -2.68
N GLY A 127 2.31 -2.25 -2.64
CA GLY A 127 1.01 -2.90 -2.60
C GLY A 127 0.49 -3.16 -1.19
N LEU A 128 -0.37 -4.17 -1.07
CA LEU A 128 -1.07 -4.51 0.16
C LEU A 128 -0.92 -5.99 0.48
N VAL A 129 -0.95 -6.31 1.78
CA VAL A 129 -1.00 -7.69 2.26
C VAL A 129 -1.95 -7.78 3.46
N THR A 130 -2.95 -8.65 3.35
CA THR A 130 -3.73 -9.15 4.48
C THR A 130 -3.37 -10.61 4.69
N PRO A 131 -2.66 -10.96 5.78
CA PRO A 131 -2.21 -12.32 6.02
C PRO A 131 -3.38 -13.27 6.25
N GLY A 132 -3.29 -14.49 5.70
CA GLY A 132 -4.26 -15.55 5.95
C GLY A 132 -4.00 -16.29 7.26
N LEU A 133 -4.92 -17.19 7.62
CA LEU A 133 -4.83 -18.03 8.81
C LEU A 133 -4.05 -19.34 8.58
N GLY A 134 -3.74 -19.68 7.32
CA GLY A 134 -3.00 -20.87 6.96
C GLY A 134 -1.52 -20.80 7.33
N GLU A 135 -0.82 -21.93 7.16
CA GLU A 135 0.63 -22.00 7.36
C GLU A 135 1.34 -20.95 6.48
N LYS A 136 2.32 -20.23 7.07
CA LYS A 136 3.02 -19.09 6.43
C LYS A 136 2.05 -18.02 5.88
N SER A 137 0.92 -17.82 6.58
CA SER A 137 -0.12 -16.86 6.19
C SER A 137 -0.80 -17.13 4.85
N HIS A 138 -0.76 -18.38 4.36
CA HIS A 138 -1.49 -18.81 3.17
C HIS A 138 -3.00 -18.63 3.34
N GLY A 139 -3.69 -18.37 2.22
CA GLY A 139 -5.14 -18.14 2.21
C GLY A 139 -5.54 -16.70 2.53
N GLY A 140 -4.57 -15.79 2.64
CA GLY A 140 -4.79 -14.35 2.67
C GLY A 140 -4.80 -13.72 1.29
N CYS A 141 -4.70 -12.38 1.24
CA CYS A 141 -4.59 -11.62 0.00
C CYS A 141 -3.29 -10.84 -0.04
N ARG A 142 -2.53 -11.00 -1.12
CA ARG A 142 -1.30 -10.26 -1.42
C ARG A 142 -1.41 -9.64 -2.81
N ILE A 143 -1.39 -8.32 -2.85
CA ILE A 143 -1.40 -7.54 -4.09
C ILE A 143 -0.14 -6.68 -4.13
N GLY A 144 0.73 -6.88 -5.11
CA GLY A 144 1.94 -6.10 -5.29
C GLY A 144 3.23 -6.89 -5.10
N ILE A 145 4.27 -6.27 -4.52
CA ILE A 145 5.65 -6.79 -4.49
C ILE A 145 6.12 -7.22 -3.09
N ALA A 146 5.35 -6.94 -2.04
CA ALA A 146 5.74 -7.28 -0.67
C ALA A 146 6.02 -8.78 -0.50
N PRO A 147 7.09 -9.18 0.22
CA PRO A 147 7.43 -10.59 0.44
C PRO A 147 6.40 -11.22 1.40
N GLY A 148 5.63 -12.21 0.92
CA GLY A 148 4.56 -12.82 1.71
C GLY A 148 5.03 -13.53 2.98
N TYR A 149 6.23 -14.15 2.93
CA TYR A 149 6.76 -15.01 4.00
C TYR A 149 7.13 -14.28 5.31
N ILE A 150 7.25 -12.95 5.30
CA ILE A 150 7.54 -12.17 6.52
C ILE A 150 6.26 -11.86 7.33
N HIS A 151 5.10 -12.00 6.71
CA HIS A 151 3.83 -11.64 7.31
C HIS A 151 3.26 -12.78 8.17
N LYS A 152 2.51 -12.41 9.21
CA LYS A 152 1.75 -13.31 10.07
C LYS A 152 0.40 -12.68 10.38
N ARG A 153 -0.67 -13.47 10.39
CA ARG A 153 -1.99 -12.98 10.81
C ARG A 153 -1.95 -12.49 12.25
N GLY A 154 -2.52 -11.32 12.49
CA GLY A 154 -2.63 -10.69 13.80
C GLY A 154 -3.44 -9.40 13.74
N ASN A 155 -3.13 -8.48 14.64
CA ASN A 155 -3.98 -7.32 14.95
C ASN A 155 -3.25 -5.97 14.84
N VAL A 156 -2.09 -5.91 14.19
CA VAL A 156 -1.38 -4.65 13.97
C VAL A 156 -1.58 -4.18 12.54
N GLY A 157 -2.12 -2.97 12.37
CA GLY A 157 -2.18 -2.28 11.08
C GLY A 157 -0.83 -1.64 10.75
N VAL A 158 -0.41 -1.68 9.49
CA VAL A 158 0.81 -1.00 9.03
C VAL A 158 0.49 -0.15 7.82
N VAL A 159 0.79 1.16 7.89
CA VAL A 159 0.68 2.08 6.74
C VAL A 159 2.03 2.75 6.48
N SER A 160 2.47 2.79 5.22
CA SER A 160 3.80 3.28 4.88
C SER A 160 3.90 3.85 3.47
N ARG A 161 4.71 4.89 3.31
CA ARG A 161 5.15 5.37 1.99
C ARG A 161 6.25 4.47 1.40
N SER A 162 7.05 3.85 2.26
CA SER A 162 8.23 3.06 1.87
C SER A 162 7.95 1.56 1.90
N GLY A 163 8.27 0.86 0.81
CA GLY A 163 8.23 -0.59 0.77
C GLY A 163 9.21 -1.23 1.75
N THR A 164 10.47 -0.84 1.69
CA THR A 164 11.54 -1.40 2.54
C THR A 164 11.26 -1.25 4.02
N LEU A 165 10.83 -0.06 4.46
CA LEU A 165 10.50 0.18 5.87
C LEU A 165 9.23 -0.55 6.31
N THR A 166 8.27 -0.77 5.39
CA THR A 166 7.13 -1.66 5.66
C THR A 166 7.61 -3.07 5.99
N TYR A 167 8.55 -3.62 5.18
CA TYR A 167 9.06 -4.97 5.39
C TYR A 167 9.83 -5.08 6.70
N GLU A 168 10.60 -4.05 7.06
CA GLU A 168 11.32 -3.99 8.34
C GLU A 168 10.35 -4.02 9.53
N ALA A 169 9.33 -3.15 9.54
CA ALA A 169 8.34 -3.12 10.62
C ALA A 169 7.57 -4.44 10.76
N VAL A 170 7.13 -5.01 9.63
CA VAL A 170 6.43 -6.30 9.58
C VAL A 170 7.30 -7.43 10.10
N PHE A 171 8.57 -7.47 9.69
CA PHE A 171 9.51 -8.50 10.15
C PHE A 171 9.74 -8.40 11.66
N GLN A 172 9.98 -7.20 12.21
CA GLN A 172 10.12 -6.98 13.66
C GLN A 172 8.89 -7.47 14.42
N LEU A 173 7.69 -7.07 14.01
CA LEU A 173 6.44 -7.51 14.64
C LEU A 173 6.33 -9.04 14.64
N THR A 174 6.60 -9.67 13.50
CA THR A 174 6.50 -11.12 13.35
C THR A 174 7.52 -11.85 14.22
N GLN A 175 8.77 -11.36 14.33
CA GLN A 175 9.79 -11.92 15.22
C GLN A 175 9.42 -11.80 16.70
N LEU A 176 8.72 -10.74 17.08
CA LEU A 176 8.22 -10.53 18.45
C LEU A 176 6.89 -11.28 18.73
N GLY A 177 6.43 -12.10 17.77
CA GLY A 177 5.22 -12.91 17.93
C GLY A 177 3.92 -12.23 17.55
N TYR A 178 3.96 -10.93 17.20
CA TYR A 178 2.81 -10.16 16.76
C TYR A 178 2.62 -10.28 15.24
N GLY A 179 1.35 -10.25 14.81
CA GLY A 179 1.00 -10.33 13.41
C GLY A 179 0.27 -9.08 12.93
N GLN A 180 -0.02 -9.04 11.64
CA GLN A 180 -0.65 -7.90 11.00
C GLN A 180 -2.12 -8.18 10.66
N SER A 181 -2.99 -7.18 10.85
CA SER A 181 -4.35 -7.18 10.32
C SER A 181 -4.30 -6.91 8.81
N THR A 182 -3.70 -5.81 8.41
CA THR A 182 -3.40 -5.46 7.01
C THR A 182 -2.16 -4.57 6.96
N CYS A 183 -1.34 -4.75 5.93
CA CYS A 183 -0.24 -3.86 5.59
C CYS A 183 -0.59 -3.10 4.31
N VAL A 184 -0.53 -1.77 4.35
CA VAL A 184 -0.86 -0.87 3.24
C VAL A 184 0.36 -0.02 2.89
N GLY A 185 0.95 -0.30 1.74
CA GLY A 185 1.95 0.58 1.15
C GLY A 185 1.28 1.61 0.25
N ILE A 186 1.28 2.87 0.66
CA ILE A 186 0.59 3.94 -0.08
C ILE A 186 1.44 4.61 -1.17
N GLY A 187 2.76 4.32 -1.18
CA GLY A 187 3.69 4.83 -2.19
C GLY A 187 4.36 6.15 -1.83
N GLY A 188 5.47 6.42 -2.54
CA GLY A 188 6.35 7.56 -2.32
C GLY A 188 6.19 8.72 -3.30
N ASP A 189 5.24 8.67 -4.21
CA ASP A 189 5.01 9.72 -5.20
C ASP A 189 4.26 10.92 -4.60
N PRO A 190 4.51 12.15 -5.09
CA PRO A 190 3.88 13.36 -4.56
C PRO A 190 2.37 13.41 -4.83
N ILE A 191 1.90 12.81 -5.91
CA ILE A 191 0.47 12.68 -6.25
C ILE A 191 0.08 11.22 -6.10
N ASN A 192 -0.40 10.86 -4.94
CA ASN A 192 -0.90 9.51 -4.65
C ASN A 192 -2.44 9.44 -4.61
N GLY A 193 -2.96 8.22 -4.69
CA GLY A 193 -4.39 7.94 -4.59
C GLY A 193 -4.88 8.02 -3.16
N THR A 194 -4.41 7.12 -2.31
CA THR A 194 -4.77 7.01 -0.89
C THR A 194 -3.64 7.53 -0.02
N ASN A 195 -3.96 8.27 1.05
CA ASN A 195 -3.01 8.88 1.98
C ASN A 195 -3.03 8.22 3.37
N HIS A 196 -2.13 8.68 4.26
CA HIS A 196 -2.03 8.16 5.64
C HIS A 196 -3.32 8.32 6.44
N LEU A 197 -3.95 9.50 6.37
CA LEU A 197 -5.17 9.80 7.13
C LEU A 197 -6.29 8.81 6.78
N GLU A 198 -6.51 8.60 5.48
CA GLU A 198 -7.56 7.68 5.01
C GLU A 198 -7.32 6.23 5.50
N VAL A 199 -6.06 5.79 5.52
CA VAL A 199 -5.72 4.44 6.01
C VAL A 199 -5.83 4.36 7.54
N LEU A 200 -5.44 5.41 8.28
CA LEU A 200 -5.63 5.48 9.74
C LEU A 200 -7.11 5.43 10.11
N ASP A 201 -7.98 6.13 9.37
CA ASP A 201 -9.42 6.08 9.59
C ASP A 201 -9.98 4.66 9.38
N MET A 202 -9.57 3.99 8.29
CA MET A 202 -9.96 2.60 8.07
C MET A 202 -9.48 1.68 9.19
N PHE A 203 -8.23 1.78 9.65
CA PHE A 203 -7.72 0.99 10.77
C PHE A 203 -8.41 1.31 12.08
N ASN A 204 -8.74 2.59 12.33
CA ASN A 204 -9.48 2.97 13.53
C ASN A 204 -10.87 2.32 13.60
N ASN A 205 -11.52 2.17 12.46
CA ASN A 205 -12.84 1.56 12.33
C ASN A 205 -12.82 0.03 12.17
N ASP A 206 -11.64 -0.57 11.92
CA ASP A 206 -11.50 -2.03 11.79
C ASP A 206 -11.42 -2.71 13.16
N PRO A 207 -12.37 -3.60 13.51
CA PRO A 207 -12.38 -4.26 14.83
C PRO A 207 -11.22 -5.24 15.03
N GLU A 208 -10.57 -5.72 13.96
CA GLU A 208 -9.42 -6.62 14.07
C GLU A 208 -8.10 -5.89 14.25
N THR A 209 -8.03 -4.59 13.96
CA THR A 209 -6.84 -3.79 14.21
C THR A 209 -6.86 -3.23 15.63
N GLU A 210 -5.87 -3.54 16.44
CA GLU A 210 -5.77 -3.05 17.83
C GLU A 210 -4.69 -1.97 18.01
N ALA A 211 -3.66 -1.98 17.15
CA ALA A 211 -2.54 -1.04 17.18
C ALA A 211 -2.04 -0.75 15.75
N ILE A 212 -1.33 0.36 15.57
CA ILE A 212 -0.95 0.83 14.22
C ILE A 212 0.52 1.26 14.19
N ILE A 213 1.25 0.88 13.15
CA ILE A 213 2.54 1.50 12.77
C ILE A 213 2.30 2.40 11.55
N MET A 214 2.68 3.67 11.69
CA MET A 214 2.64 4.67 10.63
C MET A 214 4.05 5.07 10.22
N ILE A 215 4.41 4.83 8.97
CA ILE A 215 5.76 5.12 8.45
C ILE A 215 5.66 6.19 7.38
N GLY A 216 6.34 7.29 7.62
CA GLY A 216 6.45 8.42 6.70
C GLY A 216 7.91 8.77 6.39
N GLU A 217 8.06 9.87 5.71
CA GLU A 217 9.36 10.41 5.31
C GLU A 217 9.30 11.93 5.18
N ILE A 218 10.42 12.55 4.91
CA ILE A 218 10.48 13.99 4.61
C ILE A 218 9.62 14.33 3.39
N GLY A 219 9.18 15.58 3.32
CA GLY A 219 8.40 16.15 2.21
C GLY A 219 6.90 15.96 2.35
N GLY A 220 6.17 17.01 2.00
CA GLY A 220 4.71 17.11 2.12
C GLY A 220 4.19 17.05 3.55
N ASN A 221 2.89 17.19 3.73
CA ASN A 221 2.23 17.31 5.04
C ASN A 221 1.37 16.10 5.43
N ALA A 222 1.33 15.05 4.60
CA ALA A 222 0.38 13.95 4.78
C ALA A 222 0.49 13.25 6.16
N GLU A 223 1.70 13.11 6.70
CA GLU A 223 1.92 12.51 8.02
C GLU A 223 1.48 13.44 9.15
N VAL A 224 1.68 14.75 8.98
CA VAL A 224 1.25 15.79 9.94
C VAL A 224 -0.27 15.88 10.00
N ASP A 225 -0.93 15.88 8.83
CA ASP A 225 -2.38 15.92 8.74
C ASP A 225 -3.00 14.65 9.36
N ALA A 226 -2.39 13.50 9.10
CA ALA A 226 -2.80 12.24 9.68
C ALA A 226 -2.61 12.20 11.21
N ALA A 227 -1.52 12.77 11.73
CA ALA A 227 -1.26 12.85 13.17
C ALA A 227 -2.27 13.75 13.89
N ARG A 228 -2.55 14.93 13.33
CA ARG A 228 -3.56 15.88 13.86
C ARG A 228 -4.96 15.26 13.87
N TRP A 229 -5.31 14.55 12.81
CA TRP A 229 -6.56 13.79 12.74
C TRP A 229 -6.61 12.68 13.79
N ALA A 230 -5.53 11.90 13.91
CA ALA A 230 -5.45 10.79 14.86
C ALA A 230 -5.59 11.26 16.32
N GLN A 231 -5.02 12.40 16.68
CA GLN A 231 -5.16 13.02 18.02
C GLN A 231 -6.62 13.22 18.42
N GLN A 232 -7.49 13.53 17.45
CA GLN A 232 -8.89 13.85 17.72
C GLN A 232 -9.83 12.62 17.58
N HIS A 233 -9.48 11.66 16.72
CA HIS A 233 -10.39 10.61 16.28
C HIS A 233 -9.91 9.19 16.55
N CYS A 234 -8.59 8.94 16.55
CA CYS A 234 -8.07 7.58 16.69
C CYS A 234 -7.95 7.17 18.15
N LYS A 235 -8.57 6.02 18.49
CA LYS A 235 -8.56 5.48 19.85
C LYS A 235 -7.47 4.40 20.05
N LYS A 236 -6.82 3.99 18.95
CA LYS A 236 -5.83 2.91 18.96
C LYS A 236 -4.42 3.46 19.16
N PRO A 237 -3.54 2.75 19.87
CA PRO A 237 -2.14 3.18 19.99
C PRO A 237 -1.46 3.19 18.63
N ILE A 238 -0.70 4.26 18.38
CA ILE A 238 0.06 4.46 17.13
C ILE A 238 1.53 4.65 17.49
N ALA A 239 2.42 3.95 16.78
CA ALA A 239 3.83 4.30 16.69
C ALA A 239 4.14 4.85 15.30
N GLY A 240 4.93 5.91 15.23
CA GLY A 240 5.35 6.58 14.00
C GLY A 240 6.85 6.50 13.78
N PHE A 241 7.26 6.38 12.53
CA PHE A 241 8.65 6.55 12.11
C PHE A 241 8.71 7.49 10.90
N ILE A 242 9.65 8.44 10.91
CA ILE A 242 9.87 9.38 9.81
C ILE A 242 11.30 9.21 9.28
N ALA A 243 11.40 8.76 8.04
CA ALA A 243 12.68 8.60 7.34
C ALA A 243 13.22 9.96 6.83
N GLY A 244 14.53 10.00 6.59
CA GLY A 244 15.19 11.15 5.96
C GLY A 244 15.76 12.19 6.93
N ALA A 245 15.96 11.85 8.22
CA ALA A 245 16.52 12.76 9.22
C ALA A 245 17.90 13.36 8.84
N THR A 246 18.68 12.63 8.03
CA THR A 246 20.00 13.06 7.55
C THR A 246 19.99 13.60 6.12
N ALA A 247 18.81 13.79 5.54
CA ALA A 247 18.67 14.26 4.17
C ALA A 247 19.17 15.72 4.04
N PRO A 248 20.04 16.03 3.08
CA PRO A 248 20.43 17.41 2.81
C PRO A 248 19.23 18.24 2.32
N PRO A 249 19.08 19.52 2.79
CA PRO A 249 18.02 20.40 2.32
C PRO A 249 17.99 20.51 0.78
N GLY A 250 16.77 20.53 0.22
CA GLY A 250 16.55 20.70 -1.22
C GLY A 250 16.97 19.52 -2.12
N ARG A 251 17.39 18.40 -1.53
CA ARG A 251 17.68 17.18 -2.29
C ARG A 251 16.57 16.15 -2.13
N ARG A 252 16.22 15.53 -3.26
CA ARG A 252 15.31 14.37 -3.28
C ARG A 252 16.04 13.14 -2.73
N MET A 253 15.39 12.43 -1.82
CA MET A 253 15.94 11.23 -1.17
C MET A 253 15.12 9.98 -1.53
N GLY A 254 15.50 9.28 -2.60
CA GLY A 254 14.81 8.09 -3.08
C GLY A 254 13.49 8.43 -3.77
N HIS A 255 12.40 8.51 -3.06
CA HIS A 255 11.06 8.79 -3.59
C HIS A 255 10.91 10.19 -4.18
N ALA A 256 10.08 10.31 -5.22
CA ALA A 256 9.83 11.59 -5.88
C ALA A 256 9.21 12.65 -4.94
N GLY A 257 8.42 12.22 -3.95
CA GLY A 257 7.82 13.07 -2.94
C GLY A 257 8.70 13.35 -1.71
N ALA A 258 9.86 12.70 -1.60
CA ALA A 258 10.77 12.86 -0.45
C ALA A 258 11.77 14.00 -0.68
N ILE A 259 11.27 15.23 -0.65
CA ILE A 259 12.06 16.46 -0.76
C ILE A 259 11.56 17.50 0.25
N VAL A 260 12.48 18.11 1.01
CA VAL A 260 12.15 19.17 1.95
C VAL A 260 11.93 20.48 1.20
N GLY A 261 10.71 20.98 1.22
CA GLY A 261 10.30 22.25 0.62
C GLY A 261 10.00 23.36 1.63
N GLY A 262 9.79 23.01 2.91
CA GLY A 262 9.45 23.93 3.99
C GLY A 262 9.95 23.47 5.36
N GLU A 263 9.65 24.25 6.41
CA GLU A 263 10.09 23.93 7.76
C GLU A 263 9.34 22.75 8.38
N GLU A 264 8.05 22.60 8.10
CA GLU A 264 7.19 21.55 8.69
C GLU A 264 7.36 20.18 8.03
N ASP A 265 7.95 20.09 6.84
CA ASP A 265 8.12 18.84 6.11
C ASP A 265 9.50 18.19 6.31
N THR A 266 10.31 18.71 7.23
CA THR A 266 11.53 18.05 7.70
C THR A 266 11.21 16.86 8.61
N ALA A 267 12.13 15.91 8.70
CA ALA A 267 11.95 14.75 9.59
C ALA A 267 11.81 15.19 11.07
N GLN A 268 12.59 16.17 11.50
CA GLN A 268 12.56 16.66 12.88
C GLN A 268 11.22 17.33 13.21
N ALA A 269 10.71 18.20 12.32
CA ALA A 269 9.43 18.86 12.52
C ALA A 269 8.28 17.83 12.58
N LYS A 270 8.26 16.88 11.64
CA LYS A 270 7.26 15.82 11.63
C LYS A 270 7.33 14.96 12.90
N LYS A 271 8.51 14.49 13.32
CA LYS A 271 8.69 13.74 14.57
C LYS A 271 8.13 14.48 15.78
N ARG A 272 8.44 15.79 15.89
CA ARG A 272 7.92 16.64 16.97
C ARG A 272 6.39 16.70 16.94
N ILE A 273 5.80 16.99 15.77
CA ILE A 273 4.34 17.09 15.63
C ILE A 273 3.65 15.75 15.93
N LEU A 274 4.20 14.64 15.47
CA LEU A 274 3.68 13.30 15.79
C LEU A 274 3.65 13.09 17.31
N ALA A 275 4.74 13.42 18.01
CA ALA A 275 4.83 13.29 19.47
C ALA A 275 3.82 14.21 20.19
N GLU A 276 3.67 15.47 19.76
CA GLU A 276 2.68 16.42 20.27
C GLU A 276 1.24 15.92 20.07
N CYS A 277 0.98 15.14 19.00
CA CYS A 277 -0.29 14.50 18.73
C CYS A 277 -0.49 13.15 19.47
N GLY A 278 0.44 12.75 20.35
CA GLY A 278 0.33 11.54 21.17
C GLY A 278 0.74 10.25 20.45
N ILE A 279 1.38 10.33 19.28
CA ILE A 279 1.97 9.20 18.57
C ILE A 279 3.36 8.93 19.14
N ALA A 280 3.65 7.68 19.52
CA ALA A 280 4.99 7.28 19.97
C ALA A 280 5.95 7.28 18.78
N VAL A 281 7.08 7.99 18.88
CA VAL A 281 8.01 8.14 17.74
C VAL A 281 9.21 7.21 17.92
N ALA A 282 9.40 6.31 16.97
CA ALA A 282 10.60 5.48 16.89
C ALA A 282 11.80 6.30 16.41
N GLU A 283 12.93 6.20 17.11
CA GLU A 283 14.14 6.94 16.77
C GLU A 283 14.87 6.34 15.57
N THR A 284 14.91 5.01 15.51
CA THR A 284 15.55 4.28 14.41
C THR A 284 14.55 3.33 13.73
N PRO A 285 14.81 2.90 12.50
CA PRO A 285 13.97 1.90 11.84
C PRO A 285 13.84 0.60 12.63
N SER A 286 14.89 0.22 13.37
CA SER A 286 14.95 -1.02 14.16
C SER A 286 14.06 -1.00 15.41
N ASP A 287 13.56 0.17 15.82
CA ASP A 287 12.80 0.33 17.05
C ASP A 287 11.27 0.39 16.83
N MET A 288 10.81 0.33 15.58
CA MET A 288 9.39 0.59 15.26
C MET A 288 8.43 -0.33 16.02
N ALA A 289 8.68 -1.64 16.00
CA ALA A 289 7.82 -2.59 16.70
C ALA A 289 7.92 -2.44 18.22
N LYS A 290 9.13 -2.27 18.76
CA LYS A 290 9.35 -2.06 20.20
C LYS A 290 8.62 -0.81 20.69
N THR A 291 8.76 0.32 19.99
CA THR A 291 8.08 1.58 20.29
C THR A 291 6.55 1.40 20.31
N LEU A 292 6.00 0.63 19.36
CA LEU A 292 4.58 0.33 19.36
C LEU A 292 4.17 -0.49 20.59
N LEU A 293 4.90 -1.56 20.92
CA LEU A 293 4.57 -2.44 22.04
C LEU A 293 4.61 -1.71 23.38
N GLU A 294 5.62 -0.87 23.61
CA GLU A 294 5.70 -0.01 24.78
C GLU A 294 4.51 0.94 24.87
N ARG A 295 4.10 1.56 23.75
CA ARG A 295 2.92 2.44 23.68
C ARG A 295 1.60 1.70 23.91
N TRP A 296 1.54 0.46 23.46
CA TRP A 296 0.35 -0.40 23.59
C TRP A 296 0.24 -1.08 24.96
N GLY A 297 1.32 -1.09 25.75
CA GLY A 297 1.40 -1.72 27.07
C GLY A 297 1.50 -3.25 26.98
N LYS A 298 2.20 -3.74 25.98
CA LYS A 298 2.45 -5.18 25.74
C LYS A 298 3.88 -5.55 26.04
#